data_d29700981d804ab90e5fe35fc9b2956b
#
_entry.id   d29700981d804ab90e5fe35fc9b2956b
#
_cell.length_a   1.000
_cell.length_b   1.000
_cell.length_c   1.000
_cell.angle_alpha   90.00
_cell.angle_beta   90.00
_cell.angle_gamma   90.00
#
_symmetry.space_group_name_H-M   'P 1'
#
loop_
_entity.id
_entity.type
_entity.pdbx_description
1 polymer ?
#
loop_
_entity_poly.entity_id
_entity_poly.type
_entity_poly.pdbx_seq_one_letter_code
_entity_poly.pdbx_strand_id
1 'polypeptide(L)'
;LVEGTVPAEPGQSGMIIHRHHISEAGDDPAELITPAVAKPLEAMAEIYLALVMGLRDYCHKNGIERVYLGLSGGIDSTLVATLACDALGADHVYGISNPSAYSSEHSKSDAADLAARTGLHFMTVPIAPAVDAFHQMLDLDGVAAENLQARIRAVIWMAESNQHPPSIVLACGNKSEL
;
A
#
# COMPACT_ATOMS: atom_id res chain seq x y z
N LEU A 1 9.32 3.05 38.39
CA LEU A 1 10.15 1.94 37.94
C LEU A 1 9.40 0.65 38.23
N VAL A 2 8.87 0.00 37.19
CA VAL A 2 8.36 -1.36 37.34
C VAL A 2 9.60 -2.22 37.50
N GLU A 3 9.77 -2.84 38.64
CA GLU A 3 10.68 -3.97 38.79
C GLU A 3 10.16 -5.10 37.89
N GLY A 4 10.54 -5.08 36.64
CA GLY A 4 10.40 -6.24 35.78
C GLY A 4 11.26 -7.34 36.38
N THR A 5 10.68 -8.46 36.78
CA THR A 5 11.39 -9.67 37.09
C THR A 5 12.11 -10.18 35.83
N VAL A 6 13.27 -9.61 35.57
CA VAL A 6 14.22 -10.20 34.64
C VAL A 6 14.79 -11.42 35.31
N PRO A 7 14.78 -12.61 34.70
CA PRO A 7 15.37 -13.81 35.30
C PRO A 7 16.79 -13.50 35.77
N ALA A 8 17.11 -13.80 37.03
CA ALA A 8 18.35 -13.39 37.68
C ALA A 8 19.56 -14.24 37.26
N GLU A 9 19.40 -15.24 36.43
CA GLU A 9 20.45 -16.18 36.04
C GLU A 9 21.05 -15.80 34.68
N PRO A 10 22.29 -15.32 34.62
CA PRO A 10 23.03 -15.19 33.37
C PRO A 10 23.49 -16.58 32.95
N GLY A 11 22.80 -17.23 32.05
CA GLY A 11 23.29 -18.51 31.58
C GLY A 11 22.49 -19.24 30.55
N GLN A 12 21.20 -18.97 30.39
CA GLN A 12 20.39 -19.74 29.48
C GLN A 12 20.21 -19.12 28.05
N SER A 13 20.60 -17.87 27.83
CA SER A 13 20.43 -17.21 26.52
C SER A 13 21.72 -16.61 25.94
N GLY A 14 22.86 -16.66 26.64
CA GLY A 14 24.08 -15.98 26.17
C GLY A 14 23.98 -14.43 26.16
N MET A 15 22.94 -13.88 26.75
CA MET A 15 22.73 -12.44 26.80
C MET A 15 23.44 -11.82 28.01
N ILE A 16 24.25 -10.79 27.77
CA ILE A 16 24.86 -9.98 28.84
C ILE A 16 23.88 -8.86 29.20
N ILE A 17 23.38 -8.88 30.43
CA ILE A 17 22.46 -7.86 30.93
C ILE A 17 23.23 -6.85 31.78
N HIS A 18 23.31 -5.60 31.29
CA HIS A 18 23.83 -4.48 32.08
C HIS A 18 22.67 -3.77 32.78
N ARG A 19 22.73 -3.71 34.11
CA ARG A 19 21.75 -2.95 34.91
C ARG A 19 22.36 -1.61 35.28
N HIS A 20 21.66 -0.54 34.94
CA HIS A 20 22.04 0.80 35.33
C HIS A 20 20.97 1.37 36.25
N HIS A 21 21.37 1.84 37.43
CA HIS A 21 20.48 2.61 38.28
C HIS A 21 20.34 4.01 37.72
N ILE A 22 19.11 4.40 37.38
CA ILE A 22 18.85 5.67 36.65
C ILE A 22 18.39 6.76 37.61
N SER A 23 17.66 6.40 38.69
CA SER A 23 17.19 7.35 39.69
C SER A 23 16.88 6.62 41.01
N GLU A 24 16.99 7.33 42.11
CA GLU A 24 16.45 6.88 43.41
C GLU A 24 14.91 6.88 43.32
N ALA A 25 14.28 5.87 43.92
CA ALA A 25 12.83 5.90 44.08
C ALA A 25 12.46 7.09 44.97
N GLY A 26 11.64 7.99 44.46
CA GLY A 26 11.12 9.09 45.29
C GLY A 26 10.20 8.54 46.38
N ASP A 27 10.25 9.16 47.55
CA ASP A 27 9.39 8.82 48.70
C ASP A 27 7.91 9.16 48.48
N ASP A 28 7.58 9.79 47.33
CA ASP A 28 6.23 10.15 46.99
C ASP A 28 5.52 8.97 46.25
N PRO A 29 4.47 8.39 46.86
CA PRO A 29 3.73 7.34 46.19
C PRO A 29 3.15 7.90 44.87
N ALA A 30 3.81 7.58 43.77
CA ALA A 30 3.29 7.96 42.45
C ALA A 30 1.86 7.42 42.32
N GLU A 31 0.91 8.32 42.03
CA GLU A 31 -0.45 7.92 41.73
C GLU A 31 -0.40 6.83 40.67
N LEU A 32 -0.95 5.65 41.01
CA LEU A 32 -1.04 4.54 40.05
C LEU A 32 -1.88 4.97 38.87
N ILE A 33 -1.22 5.37 37.80
CA ILE A 33 -1.91 5.63 36.52
C ILE A 33 -2.39 4.28 36.01
N THR A 34 -3.69 4.06 36.13
CA THR A 34 -4.34 2.91 35.48
C THR A 34 -4.56 3.27 34.01
N PRO A 35 -3.76 2.77 33.09
CA PRO A 35 -3.93 3.08 31.68
C PRO A 35 -5.26 2.52 31.21
N ALA A 36 -6.01 3.30 30.40
CA ALA A 36 -7.19 2.80 29.73
C ALA A 36 -6.80 1.67 28.76
N VAL A 37 -7.38 0.50 28.97
CA VAL A 37 -7.18 -0.63 28.04
C VAL A 37 -8.10 -0.40 26.85
N ALA A 38 -7.51 -0.25 25.65
CA ALA A 38 -8.27 -0.14 24.41
C ALA A 38 -9.09 -1.42 24.18
N LYS A 39 -10.33 -1.24 23.71
CA LYS A 39 -11.16 -2.39 23.33
C LYS A 39 -10.57 -3.05 22.07
N PRO A 40 -10.56 -4.40 21.98
CA PRO A 40 -10.19 -5.09 20.76
C PRO A 40 -11.03 -4.61 19.58
N LEU A 41 -10.40 -4.50 18.42
CA LEU A 41 -11.09 -4.19 17.17
C LEU A 41 -11.84 -5.43 16.65
N GLU A 42 -12.86 -5.19 15.84
CA GLU A 42 -13.45 -6.23 15.00
C GLU A 42 -12.39 -6.76 14.02
N ALA A 43 -12.39 -8.08 13.74
CA ALA A 43 -11.36 -8.76 12.97
C ALA A 43 -11.09 -8.12 11.59
N MET A 44 -12.13 -7.72 10.86
CA MET A 44 -11.96 -7.06 9.56
C MET A 44 -11.39 -5.64 9.70
N ALA A 45 -11.81 -4.91 10.73
CA ALA A 45 -11.26 -3.58 11.03
C ALA A 45 -9.79 -3.67 11.42
N GLU A 46 -9.41 -4.68 12.20
CA GLU A 46 -8.01 -4.92 12.57
C GLU A 46 -7.14 -5.19 11.34
N ILE A 47 -7.58 -6.08 10.43
CA ILE A 47 -6.87 -6.37 9.18
C ILE A 47 -6.74 -5.11 8.33
N TYR A 48 -7.82 -4.38 8.13
CA TYR A 48 -7.82 -3.15 7.34
C TYR A 48 -6.84 -2.11 7.89
N LEU A 49 -6.92 -1.83 9.17
CA LEU A 49 -6.05 -0.85 9.83
C LEU A 49 -4.58 -1.31 9.85
N ALA A 50 -4.31 -2.62 9.96
CA ALA A 50 -2.97 -3.15 9.84
C ALA A 50 -2.37 -2.92 8.44
N LEU A 51 -3.17 -3.09 7.38
CA LEU A 51 -2.75 -2.81 5.99
C LEU A 51 -2.49 -1.31 5.77
N VAL A 52 -3.38 -0.45 6.25
CA VAL A 52 -3.21 1.01 6.19
C VAL A 52 -1.93 1.43 6.92
N MET A 53 -1.72 0.93 8.13
CA MET A 53 -0.53 1.23 8.92
C MET A 53 0.74 0.71 8.25
N GLY A 54 0.72 -0.52 7.73
CA GLY A 54 1.85 -1.13 7.04
C GLY A 54 2.30 -0.33 5.81
N LEU A 55 1.34 0.11 4.98
CA LEU A 55 1.63 0.93 3.81
C LEU A 55 2.17 2.31 4.21
N ARG A 56 1.53 2.96 5.19
CA ARG A 56 1.97 4.26 5.71
C ARG A 56 3.40 4.20 6.24
N ASP A 57 3.68 3.23 7.08
CA ASP A 57 5.00 3.04 7.69
C ASP A 57 6.07 2.76 6.64
N TYR A 58 5.75 1.91 5.67
CA TYR A 58 6.68 1.60 4.58
C TYR A 58 7.04 2.87 3.78
N CYS A 59 6.03 3.64 3.38
CA CYS A 59 6.25 4.87 2.62
C CYS A 59 7.06 5.90 3.43
N HIS A 60 6.68 6.15 4.68
CA HIS A 60 7.40 7.11 5.54
C HIS A 60 8.85 6.71 5.78
N LYS A 61 9.11 5.44 6.10
CA LYS A 61 10.47 4.95 6.38
C LYS A 61 11.38 4.98 5.16
N ASN A 62 10.82 4.89 3.97
CA ASN A 62 11.57 4.94 2.72
C ASN A 62 11.54 6.32 2.02
N GLY A 63 10.92 7.33 2.65
CA GLY A 63 10.82 8.67 2.07
C GLY A 63 9.96 8.73 0.81
N ILE A 64 9.00 7.79 0.64
CA ILE A 64 8.10 7.74 -0.50
C ILE A 64 6.97 8.73 -0.27
N GLU A 65 6.81 9.66 -1.20
CA GLU A 65 5.79 10.71 -1.14
C GLU A 65 4.58 10.46 -2.02
N ARG A 66 4.73 9.62 -3.07
CA ARG A 66 3.67 9.36 -4.04
C ARG A 66 3.55 7.88 -4.32
N VAL A 67 2.32 7.44 -4.50
CA VAL A 67 2.03 6.07 -4.93
C VAL A 67 1.22 6.08 -6.21
N TYR A 68 1.60 5.23 -7.14
CA TYR A 68 0.94 5.03 -8.43
C TYR A 68 0.30 3.64 -8.47
N LEU A 69 -0.88 3.53 -9.05
CA LEU A 69 -1.54 2.24 -9.24
C LEU A 69 -2.44 2.23 -10.46
N GLY A 70 -2.62 1.06 -11.05
CA GLY A 70 -3.59 0.86 -12.13
C GLY A 70 -5.03 0.80 -11.58
N LEU A 71 -5.92 1.63 -12.10
CA LEU A 71 -7.36 1.57 -11.81
C LEU A 71 -8.10 0.91 -12.97
N SER A 72 -8.46 -0.35 -12.77
CA SER A 72 -9.20 -1.15 -13.76
C SER A 72 -10.73 -1.01 -13.65
N GLY A 73 -11.24 -0.44 -12.57
CA GLY A 73 -12.65 -0.50 -12.16
C GLY A 73 -13.01 -1.81 -11.45
N GLY A 74 -12.06 -2.73 -11.24
CA GLY A 74 -12.25 -3.96 -10.46
C GLY A 74 -12.09 -3.73 -8.96
N ILE A 75 -12.63 -4.67 -8.16
CA ILE A 75 -12.67 -4.56 -6.70
C ILE A 75 -11.27 -4.50 -6.08
N ASP A 76 -10.30 -5.25 -6.60
CA ASP A 76 -8.95 -5.29 -6.04
C ASP A 76 -8.24 -3.94 -6.17
N SER A 77 -8.27 -3.33 -7.36
CA SER A 77 -7.70 -2.00 -7.57
C SER A 77 -8.41 -0.92 -6.77
N THR A 78 -9.73 -1.04 -6.60
CA THR A 78 -10.56 -0.15 -5.78
C THR A 78 -10.15 -0.23 -4.31
N LEU A 79 -9.98 -1.45 -3.78
CA LEU A 79 -9.56 -1.67 -2.40
C LEU A 79 -8.15 -1.10 -2.15
N VAL A 80 -7.19 -1.41 -3.04
CA VAL A 80 -5.82 -0.90 -2.90
C VAL A 80 -5.77 0.63 -2.97
N ALA A 81 -6.54 1.25 -3.87
CA ALA A 81 -6.63 2.71 -3.97
C ALA A 81 -7.19 3.34 -2.68
N THR A 82 -8.25 2.75 -2.13
CA THR A 82 -8.86 3.22 -0.88
C THR A 82 -7.89 3.10 0.30
N LEU A 83 -7.23 1.94 0.44
CA LEU A 83 -6.18 1.73 1.45
C LEU A 83 -5.05 2.76 1.32
N ALA A 84 -4.63 3.06 0.09
CA ALA A 84 -3.58 4.03 -0.16
C ALA A 84 -4.01 5.46 0.24
N CYS A 85 -5.25 5.85 -0.08
CA CYS A 85 -5.81 7.13 0.34
C CYS A 85 -5.90 7.26 1.87
N ASP A 86 -6.33 6.20 2.56
CA ASP A 86 -6.40 6.19 4.03
C ASP A 86 -5.01 6.18 4.68
N ALA A 87 -4.02 5.57 4.02
CA ALA A 87 -2.66 5.51 4.51
C ALA A 87 -1.89 6.83 4.35
N LEU A 88 -2.02 7.48 3.20
CA LEU A 88 -1.13 8.57 2.77
C LEU A 88 -1.86 9.91 2.56
N GLY A 89 -3.18 9.87 2.42
CA GLY A 89 -3.98 10.99 1.92
C GLY A 89 -4.15 10.96 0.40
N ALA A 90 -5.30 11.39 -0.08
CA ALA A 90 -5.66 11.32 -1.51
C ALA A 90 -4.70 12.11 -2.41
N ASP A 91 -4.14 13.21 -1.92
CA ASP A 91 -3.18 14.07 -2.65
C ASP A 91 -1.86 13.35 -3.00
N HIS A 92 -1.58 12.22 -2.36
CA HIS A 92 -0.39 11.40 -2.57
C HIS A 92 -0.65 10.16 -3.43
N VAL A 93 -1.89 9.95 -3.89
CA VAL A 93 -2.33 8.75 -4.62
C VAL A 93 -2.69 9.08 -6.06
N TYR A 94 -2.07 8.36 -6.99
CA TYR A 94 -2.20 8.57 -8.43
C TYR A 94 -2.74 7.30 -9.11
N GLY A 95 -4.02 7.34 -9.47
CA GLY A 95 -4.72 6.25 -10.17
C GLY A 95 -4.65 6.41 -11.68
N ILE A 96 -4.21 5.38 -12.38
CA ILE A 96 -4.06 5.40 -13.84
C ILE A 96 -5.01 4.36 -14.45
N SER A 97 -5.99 4.83 -15.19
CA SER A 97 -6.84 3.97 -16.03
C SER A 97 -6.19 3.78 -17.41
N ASN A 98 -6.02 2.53 -17.79
CA ASN A 98 -5.40 2.16 -19.07
C ASN A 98 -6.39 1.34 -19.92
N PRO A 99 -7.41 2.00 -20.52
CA PRO A 99 -8.38 1.29 -21.32
C PRO A 99 -7.75 0.72 -22.60
N SER A 100 -8.18 -0.50 -22.96
CA SER A 100 -7.94 -1.11 -24.26
C SER A 100 -9.19 -0.97 -25.12
N ALA A 101 -9.12 -1.44 -26.38
CA ALA A 101 -10.27 -1.51 -27.26
C ALA A 101 -11.43 -2.38 -26.70
N TYR A 102 -11.12 -3.29 -25.78
CA TYR A 102 -12.06 -4.22 -25.16
C TYR A 102 -12.55 -3.80 -23.78
N SER A 103 -12.09 -2.67 -23.26
CA SER A 103 -12.51 -2.18 -21.93
C SER A 103 -13.96 -1.74 -21.95
N SER A 104 -14.77 -2.26 -21.00
CA SER A 104 -16.18 -1.89 -20.89
C SER A 104 -16.35 -0.43 -20.43
N GLU A 105 -17.45 0.21 -20.81
CA GLU A 105 -17.78 1.55 -20.33
C GLU A 105 -18.01 1.55 -18.81
N HIS A 106 -18.54 0.46 -18.23
CA HIS A 106 -18.70 0.32 -16.78
C HIS A 106 -17.37 0.39 -16.05
N SER A 107 -16.35 -0.34 -16.50
CA SER A 107 -15.03 -0.30 -15.86
C SER A 107 -14.41 1.10 -15.87
N LYS A 108 -14.62 1.85 -16.93
CA LYS A 108 -14.14 3.24 -17.04
C LYS A 108 -14.89 4.17 -16.10
N SER A 109 -16.23 4.03 -16.02
CA SER A 109 -17.07 4.83 -15.13
C SER A 109 -16.79 4.53 -13.66
N ASP A 110 -16.57 3.27 -13.30
CA ASP A 110 -16.29 2.86 -11.91
C ASP A 110 -14.94 3.39 -11.42
N ALA A 111 -13.91 3.37 -12.27
CA ALA A 111 -12.61 3.96 -11.94
C ALA A 111 -12.70 5.49 -11.74
N ALA A 112 -13.47 6.17 -12.58
CA ALA A 112 -13.67 7.61 -12.47
C ALA A 112 -14.53 7.99 -11.23
N ASP A 113 -15.58 7.21 -10.93
CA ASP A 113 -16.41 7.40 -9.75
C ASP A 113 -15.61 7.20 -8.46
N LEU A 114 -14.78 6.16 -8.39
CA LEU A 114 -13.85 5.96 -7.28
C LEU A 114 -12.96 7.18 -7.07
N ALA A 115 -12.33 7.67 -8.14
CA ALA A 115 -11.46 8.83 -8.07
C ALA A 115 -12.20 10.09 -7.58
N ALA A 116 -13.42 10.31 -8.07
CA ALA A 116 -14.25 11.43 -7.62
C ALA A 116 -14.64 11.34 -6.14
N ARG A 117 -14.89 10.12 -5.64
CA ARG A 117 -15.26 9.89 -4.22
C ARG A 117 -14.08 9.98 -3.27
N THR A 118 -12.91 9.50 -3.67
CA THR A 118 -11.71 9.50 -2.81
C THR A 118 -10.92 10.79 -2.91
N GLY A 119 -11.05 11.51 -4.03
CA GLY A 119 -10.27 12.72 -4.31
C GLY A 119 -8.85 12.45 -4.79
N LEU A 120 -8.47 11.19 -5.08
CA LEU A 120 -7.16 10.86 -5.61
C LEU A 120 -6.94 11.47 -7.01
N HIS A 121 -5.68 11.66 -7.39
CA HIS A 121 -5.33 12.08 -8.73
C HIS A 121 -5.64 10.98 -9.74
N PHE A 122 -6.39 11.32 -10.78
CA PHE A 122 -6.84 10.35 -11.77
C PHE A 122 -6.43 10.76 -13.18
N MET A 123 -5.83 9.83 -13.92
CA MET A 123 -5.53 10.02 -15.34
C MET A 123 -5.95 8.80 -16.17
N THR A 124 -6.23 9.05 -17.42
CA THR A 124 -6.56 8.00 -18.40
C THR A 124 -5.51 8.00 -19.50
N VAL A 125 -4.83 6.86 -19.67
CA VAL A 125 -3.81 6.64 -20.69
C VAL A 125 -4.18 5.40 -21.50
N PRO A 126 -4.82 5.55 -22.69
CA PRO A 126 -5.19 4.42 -23.54
C PRO A 126 -3.96 3.64 -24.01
N ILE A 127 -4.04 2.31 -24.00
CA ILE A 127 -2.91 1.45 -24.41
C ILE A 127 -2.95 1.06 -25.89
N ALA A 128 -4.04 1.31 -26.61
CA ALA A 128 -4.22 0.89 -27.98
C ALA A 128 -3.05 1.28 -28.90
N PRO A 129 -2.53 2.53 -28.91
CA PRO A 129 -1.43 2.89 -29.79
C PRO A 129 -0.16 2.06 -29.57
N ALA A 130 0.16 1.73 -28.31
CA ALA A 130 1.32 0.90 -27.99
C ALA A 130 1.08 -0.57 -28.38
N VAL A 131 -0.11 -1.09 -28.12
CA VAL A 131 -0.50 -2.45 -28.53
C VAL A 131 -0.40 -2.59 -30.05
N ASP A 132 -0.95 -1.64 -30.82
CA ASP A 132 -0.92 -1.64 -32.28
C ASP A 132 0.51 -1.60 -32.84
N ALA A 133 1.38 -0.79 -32.22
CA ALA A 133 2.80 -0.75 -32.58
C ALA A 133 3.50 -2.10 -32.39
N PHE A 134 3.23 -2.81 -31.31
CA PHE A 134 3.78 -4.15 -31.09
C PHE A 134 3.19 -5.18 -32.06
N HIS A 135 1.92 -5.12 -32.40
CA HIS A 135 1.30 -6.00 -33.41
C HIS A 135 1.85 -5.79 -34.81
N GLN A 136 2.36 -4.59 -35.12
CA GLN A 136 3.07 -4.36 -36.39
C GLN A 136 4.45 -5.01 -36.43
N MET A 137 5.06 -5.26 -35.27
CA MET A 137 6.39 -5.86 -35.16
C MET A 137 6.36 -7.37 -34.91
N LEU A 138 5.32 -7.87 -34.24
CA LEU A 138 5.21 -9.23 -33.77
C LEU A 138 3.83 -9.79 -34.08
N ASP A 139 3.78 -11.01 -34.59
CA ASP A 139 2.53 -11.76 -34.77
C ASP A 139 2.17 -12.45 -33.44
N LEU A 140 1.28 -11.81 -32.66
CA LEU A 140 0.90 -12.27 -31.33
C LEU A 140 -0.60 -12.52 -31.26
N ASP A 141 -0.98 -13.67 -30.73
CA ASP A 141 -2.37 -14.05 -30.47
C ASP A 141 -2.57 -14.63 -29.05
N GLY A 142 -3.83 -14.88 -28.68
CA GLY A 142 -4.22 -15.53 -27.44
C GLY A 142 -3.55 -14.91 -26.20
N VAL A 143 -3.02 -15.77 -25.34
CA VAL A 143 -2.40 -15.37 -24.05
C VAL A 143 -1.20 -14.44 -24.26
N ALA A 144 -0.47 -14.56 -25.37
CA ALA A 144 0.67 -13.68 -25.64
C ALA A 144 0.22 -12.23 -25.88
N ALA A 145 -0.85 -12.03 -26.61
CA ALA A 145 -1.46 -10.71 -26.84
C ALA A 145 -2.07 -10.11 -25.55
N GLU A 146 -2.72 -10.92 -24.71
CA GLU A 146 -3.23 -10.50 -23.40
C GLU A 146 -2.10 -10.06 -22.48
N ASN A 147 -1.04 -10.87 -22.38
CA ASN A 147 0.16 -10.58 -21.60
C ASN A 147 0.88 -9.31 -22.07
N LEU A 148 0.89 -9.05 -23.38
CA LEU A 148 1.44 -7.79 -23.91
C LEU A 148 0.71 -6.59 -23.33
N GLN A 149 -0.63 -6.60 -23.33
CA GLN A 149 -1.43 -5.50 -22.76
C GLN A 149 -1.14 -5.28 -21.27
N ALA A 150 -1.03 -6.35 -20.49
CA ALA A 150 -0.69 -6.26 -19.07
C ALA A 150 0.69 -5.61 -18.86
N ARG A 151 1.68 -5.99 -19.66
CA ARG A 151 3.03 -5.42 -19.59
C ARG A 151 3.09 -3.95 -20.03
N ILE A 152 2.34 -3.57 -21.07
CA ILE A 152 2.25 -2.17 -21.51
C ILE A 152 1.68 -1.29 -20.38
N ARG A 153 0.65 -1.75 -19.68
CA ARG A 153 0.10 -1.04 -18.51
C ARG A 153 1.18 -0.83 -17.44
N ALA A 154 1.92 -1.90 -17.10
CA ALA A 154 2.99 -1.81 -16.11
C ALA A 154 4.10 -0.82 -16.54
N VAL A 155 4.46 -0.80 -17.83
CA VAL A 155 5.43 0.18 -18.37
C VAL A 155 4.95 1.61 -18.16
N ILE A 156 3.67 1.90 -18.41
CA ILE A 156 3.09 3.23 -18.22
C ILE A 156 3.16 3.63 -16.74
N TRP A 157 2.73 2.75 -15.82
CA TRP A 157 2.77 3.03 -14.38
C TRP A 157 4.18 3.28 -13.88
N MET A 158 5.13 2.48 -14.33
CA MET A 158 6.54 2.65 -13.96
C MET A 158 7.14 3.92 -14.56
N ALA A 159 6.78 4.30 -15.78
CA ALA A 159 7.23 5.53 -16.40
C ALA A 159 6.76 6.77 -15.61
N GLU A 160 5.47 6.81 -15.26
CA GLU A 160 4.89 7.89 -14.45
C GLU A 160 5.55 7.96 -13.06
N SER A 161 5.71 6.83 -12.40
CA SER A 161 6.38 6.77 -11.10
C SER A 161 7.82 7.28 -11.20
N ASN A 162 8.60 6.81 -12.18
CA ASN A 162 9.99 7.20 -12.34
C ASN A 162 10.17 8.69 -12.69
N GLN A 163 9.18 9.30 -13.32
CA GLN A 163 9.23 10.74 -13.65
C GLN A 163 9.00 11.62 -12.42
N HIS A 164 8.40 11.11 -11.37
CA HIS A 164 8.01 11.87 -10.18
C HIS A 164 8.53 11.26 -8.87
N PRO A 165 9.86 11.09 -8.71
CA PRO A 165 10.44 10.58 -7.47
C PRO A 165 10.25 11.59 -6.30
N PRO A 166 10.22 11.14 -5.05
CA PRO A 166 10.25 9.74 -4.61
C PRO A 166 8.84 9.10 -4.67
N SER A 167 8.71 8.08 -5.47
CA SER A 167 7.44 7.39 -5.69
C SER A 167 7.59 5.88 -5.85
N ILE A 168 6.46 5.14 -5.74
CA ILE A 168 6.41 3.69 -5.94
C ILE A 168 5.11 3.31 -6.66
N VAL A 169 5.14 2.20 -7.40
CA VAL A 169 3.95 1.58 -7.98
C VAL A 169 3.42 0.50 -7.03
N LEU A 170 2.13 0.56 -6.71
CA LEU A 170 1.43 -0.46 -5.93
C LEU A 170 0.83 -1.52 -6.88
N ALA A 171 1.15 -2.79 -6.62
CA ALA A 171 0.52 -3.90 -7.31
C ALA A 171 -0.84 -4.23 -6.66
N CYS A 172 -1.84 -4.50 -7.49
CA CYS A 172 -3.20 -4.87 -7.07
C CYS A 172 -3.47 -6.38 -7.25
N GLY A 173 -2.44 -7.22 -7.11
CA GLY A 173 -2.56 -8.67 -7.25
C GLY A 173 -3.38 -9.29 -6.11
N ASN A 174 -4.16 -10.32 -6.44
CA ASN A 174 -4.95 -11.08 -5.50
C ASN A 174 -4.33 -12.46 -5.29
N LYS A 175 -4.32 -12.95 -4.05
CA LYS A 175 -3.80 -14.28 -3.72
C LYS A 175 -4.47 -15.40 -4.53
N SER A 176 -5.74 -15.22 -4.91
CA SER A 176 -6.48 -16.20 -5.71
C SER A 176 -6.04 -16.25 -7.19
N GLU A 177 -5.21 -15.31 -7.64
CA GLU A 177 -4.66 -15.23 -8.99
C GLU A 177 -3.26 -15.85 -9.09
N LEU A 178 -2.66 -16.24 -7.96
CA LEU A 178 -1.38 -16.89 -7.83
C LEU A 178 -1.52 -18.40 -7.75
#